data_4180c723f95757a5d0ea282a65a6debe
#
_entry.id   4180c723f95757a5d0ea282a65a6debe
#
_cell.length_a   1.000
_cell.length_b   1.000
_cell.length_c   1.000
_cell.angle_alpha   90.00
_cell.angle_beta   90.00
_cell.angle_gamma   90.00
#
_symmetry.space_group_name_H-M   'P 1'
#
loop_
_entity.id
_entity.type
_entity.pdbx_description
1 polymer ?
#
loop_
_entity_poly.entity_id
_entity_poly.type
_entity_poly.pdbx_seq_one_letter_code
_entity_poly.pdbx_strand_id
1 'polypeptide(L)'
;RWNQPALPDGRVPWRISAGIGGNVTGTRGALDVLQAAFARWEDLPTSAIRFAFEGTAKARNRNAGDRVNLVTLATTESLGSGVLAATFLSSDASGNLLDVDVVFSRSAAFSTSDDVDPGSYDLEAVATHEIGHLLGLEHSGLARATMVPFTDRGEPQQRTPSEDDRIGASLLYPDAGFLAGTGSVAGSITVAGVPVYLAQV
;
A
#
# COMPACT_ATOMS: atom_id res chain seq x y z
N ARG A 1 11.44 -0.42 5.70
CA ARG A 1 10.75 0.88 5.87
C ARG A 1 11.54 2.03 5.26
N TRP A 2 10.90 3.17 5.01
CA TRP A 2 11.57 4.40 4.60
C TRP A 2 12.40 5.00 5.74
N ASN A 3 13.59 5.47 5.40
CA ASN A 3 14.41 6.29 6.30
C ASN A 3 13.97 7.76 6.15
N GLN A 4 12.88 8.16 6.81
CA GLN A 4 12.29 9.49 6.68
C GLN A 4 13.28 10.66 6.86
N PRO A 5 14.22 10.64 7.82
CA PRO A 5 15.22 11.71 7.95
C PRO A 5 16.13 11.88 6.74
N ALA A 6 16.24 10.86 5.88
CA ALA A 6 17.04 10.92 4.65
C ALA A 6 16.21 11.32 3.41
N LEU A 7 14.89 11.46 3.57
CA LEU A 7 14.01 11.87 2.47
C LEU A 7 13.89 13.40 2.38
N PRO A 8 13.63 13.96 1.18
CA PRO A 8 13.31 15.37 1.03
C PRO A 8 12.10 15.72 1.90
N ASP A 9 12.26 16.70 2.78
CA ASP A 9 11.24 17.17 3.73
C ASP A 9 10.59 16.05 4.57
N GLY A 10 11.25 14.89 4.73
CA GLY A 10 10.74 13.72 5.46
C GLY A 10 9.58 13.01 4.79
N ARG A 11 9.30 13.32 3.52
CA ARG A 11 8.17 12.77 2.76
C ARG A 11 8.63 11.74 1.75
N VAL A 12 7.82 10.70 1.53
CA VAL A 12 8.06 9.73 0.47
C VAL A 12 7.55 10.31 -0.85
N PRO A 13 8.44 10.62 -1.81
CA PRO A 13 8.02 11.14 -3.10
C PRO A 13 7.34 10.04 -3.92
N TRP A 14 6.34 10.40 -4.72
CA TRP A 14 5.73 9.47 -5.66
C TRP A 14 5.21 10.17 -6.91
N ARG A 15 5.11 9.44 -8.01
CA ARG A 15 4.61 9.91 -9.30
C ARG A 15 3.59 8.94 -9.87
N ILE A 16 2.69 9.44 -10.69
CA ILE A 16 1.82 8.60 -11.52
C ILE A 16 2.43 8.47 -12.92
N SER A 17 2.30 7.31 -13.54
CA SER A 17 2.70 7.10 -14.94
C SER A 17 1.85 7.91 -15.91
N ALA A 18 2.41 8.23 -17.08
CA ALA A 18 1.64 8.82 -18.18
C ALA A 18 0.57 7.85 -18.70
N GLY A 19 -0.66 8.31 -18.70
CA GLY A 19 -1.83 7.58 -19.20
C GLY A 19 -2.50 6.68 -18.17
N ILE A 20 -3.74 6.37 -18.47
CA ILE A 20 -4.61 5.50 -17.67
C ILE A 20 -5.08 4.39 -18.62
N GLY A 21 -5.07 3.14 -18.16
CA GLY A 21 -5.55 2.00 -18.95
C GLY A 21 -7.04 2.11 -19.23
N GLY A 22 -7.48 1.60 -20.40
CA GLY A 22 -8.90 1.55 -20.74
C GLY A 22 -9.73 0.62 -19.85
N ASN A 23 -9.08 -0.11 -18.96
CA ASN A 23 -9.67 -0.98 -17.94
C ASN A 23 -9.97 -0.25 -16.60
N VAL A 24 -9.70 1.05 -16.53
CA VAL A 24 -10.01 1.92 -15.37
C VAL A 24 -11.15 2.85 -15.81
N THR A 25 -12.30 2.69 -15.19
CA THR A 25 -13.54 3.43 -15.52
C THR A 25 -14.19 3.95 -14.24
N GLY A 26 -15.08 4.92 -14.37
CA GLY A 26 -15.85 5.43 -13.23
C GLY A 26 -16.04 6.94 -13.28
N THR A 27 -16.52 7.50 -12.17
CA THR A 27 -16.95 8.91 -12.08
C THR A 27 -15.89 9.85 -11.51
N ARG A 28 -14.92 9.32 -10.78
CA ARG A 28 -13.80 10.09 -10.22
C ARG A 28 -12.56 10.00 -11.12
N GLY A 29 -11.69 11.00 -11.05
CA GLY A 29 -10.37 10.93 -11.68
C GLY A 29 -9.50 9.85 -11.03
N ALA A 30 -8.77 9.07 -11.83
CA ALA A 30 -7.88 8.04 -11.28
C ALA A 30 -6.80 8.63 -10.35
N LEU A 31 -6.29 9.82 -10.66
CA LEU A 31 -5.35 10.52 -9.78
C LEU A 31 -5.99 10.89 -8.44
N ASP A 32 -7.24 11.39 -8.45
CA ASP A 32 -7.95 11.77 -7.22
C ASP A 32 -8.16 10.55 -6.31
N VAL A 33 -8.45 9.39 -6.92
CA VAL A 33 -8.61 8.11 -6.21
C VAL A 33 -7.29 7.65 -5.60
N LEU A 34 -6.18 7.74 -6.35
CA LEU A 34 -4.86 7.40 -5.82
C LEU A 34 -4.44 8.35 -4.69
N GLN A 35 -4.66 9.65 -4.85
CA GLN A 35 -4.38 10.62 -3.77
C GLN A 35 -5.21 10.35 -2.52
N ALA A 36 -6.48 9.94 -2.68
CA ALA A 36 -7.30 9.52 -1.55
C ALA A 36 -6.71 8.30 -0.85
N ALA A 37 -6.24 7.28 -1.60
CA ALA A 37 -5.61 6.11 -1.03
C ALA A 37 -4.31 6.44 -0.25
N PHE A 38 -3.46 7.34 -0.76
CA PHE A 38 -2.30 7.84 -0.01
C PHE A 38 -2.71 8.58 1.26
N ALA A 39 -3.76 9.44 1.19
CA ALA A 39 -4.27 10.18 2.33
C ALA A 39 -4.78 9.26 3.46
N ARG A 40 -5.33 8.07 3.14
CA ARG A 40 -5.77 7.10 4.15
C ARG A 40 -4.64 6.71 5.13
N TRP A 41 -3.41 6.62 4.62
CA TRP A 41 -2.24 6.31 5.44
C TRP A 41 -1.66 7.55 6.13
N GLU A 42 -1.71 8.73 5.50
CA GLU A 42 -1.28 9.98 6.12
C GLU A 42 -2.17 10.43 7.27
N ASP A 43 -3.47 10.14 7.18
CA ASP A 43 -4.48 10.54 8.17
C ASP A 43 -4.46 9.68 9.44
N LEU A 44 -3.55 8.71 9.54
CA LEU A 44 -3.39 7.92 10.76
C LEU A 44 -2.80 8.78 11.87
N PRO A 45 -3.54 9.02 12.98
CA PRO A 45 -3.13 9.98 14.01
C PRO A 45 -1.89 9.53 14.80
N THR A 46 -1.54 8.26 14.68
CA THR A 46 -0.43 7.62 15.39
C THR A 46 0.79 7.36 14.49
N SER A 47 0.72 7.77 13.22
CA SER A 47 1.80 7.59 12.24
C SER A 47 2.33 8.94 11.74
N ALA A 48 3.66 9.05 11.70
CA ALA A 48 4.35 10.22 11.15
C ALA A 48 4.61 10.13 9.64
N ILE A 49 4.14 9.07 8.96
CA ILE A 49 4.36 8.92 7.51
C ILE A 49 3.70 10.06 6.73
N ARG A 50 4.41 10.57 5.72
CA ARG A 50 3.88 11.59 4.82
C ARG A 50 4.38 11.31 3.40
N PHE A 51 3.58 11.72 2.42
CA PHE A 51 3.89 11.54 0.99
C PHE A 51 3.99 12.87 0.26
N ALA A 52 4.70 12.88 -0.85
CA ALA A 52 4.80 14.03 -1.73
C ALA A 52 4.48 13.62 -3.17
N PHE A 53 3.36 14.08 -3.70
CA PHE A 53 3.04 13.89 -5.10
C PHE A 53 3.88 14.82 -5.98
N GLU A 54 4.70 14.24 -6.85
CA GLU A 54 5.62 14.97 -7.72
C GLU A 54 5.19 15.03 -9.20
N GLY A 55 3.91 14.76 -9.44
CA GLY A 55 3.33 14.90 -10.78
C GLY A 55 3.39 13.61 -11.60
N THR A 56 3.26 13.78 -12.92
CA THR A 56 3.17 12.68 -13.88
C THR A 56 4.55 12.40 -14.49
N ALA A 57 5.00 11.16 -14.38
CA ALA A 57 6.17 10.67 -15.07
C ALA A 57 5.85 10.33 -16.54
N LYS A 58 6.83 10.49 -17.44
CA LYS A 58 6.69 10.07 -18.85
C LYS A 58 6.72 8.55 -18.99
N ALA A 59 7.33 7.85 -18.04
CA ALA A 59 7.41 6.39 -18.01
C ALA A 59 6.02 5.77 -17.85
N ARG A 60 5.80 4.63 -18.48
CA ARG A 60 4.59 3.81 -18.34
C ARG A 60 4.83 2.51 -17.58
N ASN A 61 6.07 2.08 -17.52
CA ASN A 61 6.51 0.89 -16.83
C ASN A 61 7.46 1.29 -15.71
N ARG A 62 7.52 0.47 -14.68
CA ARG A 62 8.49 0.60 -13.60
C ARG A 62 9.92 0.46 -14.13
N ASN A 63 10.87 0.99 -13.39
CA ASN A 63 12.29 0.85 -13.67
C ASN A 63 13.03 0.65 -12.33
N ALA A 64 13.27 -0.59 -11.98
CA ALA A 64 13.80 -0.97 -10.68
C ALA A 64 15.12 -0.25 -10.34
N GLY A 65 15.15 0.39 -9.18
CA GLY A 65 16.34 1.03 -8.63
C GLY A 65 16.64 2.43 -9.18
N ASP A 66 15.72 3.05 -9.94
CA ASP A 66 15.89 4.43 -10.44
C ASP A 66 15.52 5.49 -9.39
N ARG A 67 15.02 5.08 -8.23
CA ARG A 67 14.57 5.92 -7.11
C ARG A 67 13.39 6.82 -7.46
N VAL A 68 12.58 6.40 -8.41
CA VAL A 68 11.32 7.06 -8.76
C VAL A 68 10.17 6.15 -8.37
N ASN A 69 9.55 6.37 -7.24
CA ASN A 69 8.39 5.60 -6.82
C ASN A 69 7.22 5.86 -7.76
N LEU A 70 6.96 4.92 -8.66
CA LEU A 70 6.01 5.06 -9.74
C LEU A 70 4.74 4.24 -9.48
N VAL A 71 3.58 4.88 -9.54
CA VAL A 71 2.29 4.20 -9.60
C VAL A 71 1.84 4.15 -11.06
N THR A 72 1.71 2.95 -11.64
CA THR A 72 1.34 2.81 -13.06
C THR A 72 0.04 2.05 -13.26
N LEU A 73 -0.91 2.71 -13.98
CA LEU A 73 -2.22 2.18 -14.38
C LEU A 73 -2.24 1.79 -15.88
N ALA A 74 -1.16 2.04 -16.60
CA ALA A 74 -1.07 1.82 -18.04
C ALA A 74 0.15 0.99 -18.44
N THR A 75 0.64 0.15 -17.52
CA THR A 75 1.80 -0.72 -17.77
C THR A 75 1.61 -1.63 -18.96
N THR A 76 2.69 -1.99 -19.62
CA THR A 76 2.73 -3.09 -20.59
C THR A 76 3.17 -4.41 -19.95
N GLU A 77 3.56 -4.40 -18.68
CA GLU A 77 3.98 -5.59 -17.94
C GLU A 77 2.79 -6.51 -17.66
N SER A 78 3.04 -7.80 -17.63
CA SER A 78 2.07 -8.82 -17.22
C SER A 78 2.38 -9.25 -15.79
N LEU A 79 1.39 -9.12 -14.90
CA LEU A 79 1.50 -9.54 -13.51
C LEU A 79 1.08 -11.00 -13.27
N GLY A 80 0.66 -11.69 -14.32
CA GLY A 80 0.12 -13.05 -14.20
C GLY A 80 -1.40 -13.08 -13.99
N SER A 81 -1.96 -14.29 -14.00
CA SER A 81 -3.42 -14.49 -13.88
C SER A 81 -3.87 -14.26 -12.44
N GLY A 82 -4.94 -13.50 -12.27
CA GLY A 82 -5.57 -13.26 -10.97
C GLY A 82 -4.89 -12.17 -10.12
N VAL A 83 -3.73 -11.66 -10.53
CA VAL A 83 -3.07 -10.56 -9.82
C VAL A 83 -3.69 -9.23 -10.24
N LEU A 84 -4.19 -8.46 -9.27
CA LEU A 84 -4.82 -7.16 -9.47
C LEU A 84 -3.80 -6.03 -9.57
N ALA A 85 -2.84 -6.04 -8.65
CA ALA A 85 -1.73 -5.13 -8.63
C ALA A 85 -0.53 -5.80 -7.95
N ALA A 86 0.64 -5.21 -8.02
CA ALA A 86 1.82 -5.66 -7.32
C ALA A 86 2.74 -4.48 -6.99
N THR A 87 3.30 -4.51 -5.79
CA THR A 87 4.30 -3.55 -5.33
C THR A 87 5.68 -4.17 -5.37
N PHE A 88 6.59 -3.52 -6.08
CA PHE A 88 7.97 -3.95 -6.25
C PHE A 88 8.89 -3.07 -5.40
N LEU A 89 9.62 -3.69 -4.50
CA LEU A 89 10.43 -3.02 -3.49
C LEU A 89 11.92 -3.20 -3.77
N SER A 90 12.68 -2.12 -3.62
CA SER A 90 14.13 -2.14 -3.61
C SER A 90 14.63 -1.56 -2.29
N SER A 91 15.56 -2.23 -1.61
CA SER A 91 16.07 -1.78 -0.31
C SER A 91 17.59 -1.86 -0.22
N ASP A 92 18.17 -1.10 0.70
CA ASP A 92 19.58 -1.22 1.07
C ASP A 92 19.83 -2.42 1.99
N ALA A 93 21.10 -2.66 2.32
CA ALA A 93 21.52 -3.75 3.20
C ALA A 93 21.01 -3.61 4.64
N SER A 94 20.51 -2.45 5.04
CA SER A 94 19.91 -2.16 6.34
C SER A 94 18.39 -2.33 6.34
N GLY A 95 17.79 -2.70 5.19
CA GLY A 95 16.35 -2.83 5.02
C GLY A 95 15.61 -1.51 4.83
N ASN A 96 16.34 -0.39 4.57
CA ASN A 96 15.66 0.86 4.21
C ASN A 96 15.20 0.79 2.76
N LEU A 97 13.96 1.18 2.50
CA LEU A 97 13.40 1.28 1.17
C LEU A 97 14.10 2.41 0.39
N LEU A 98 14.44 2.14 -0.84
CA LEU A 98 15.13 3.06 -1.74
C LEU A 98 14.29 3.41 -2.98
N ASP A 99 13.45 2.47 -3.40
CA ASP A 99 12.67 2.55 -4.62
C ASP A 99 11.47 1.61 -4.51
N VAL A 100 10.29 2.11 -4.85
CA VAL A 100 9.05 1.32 -4.78
C VAL A 100 8.13 1.67 -5.93
N ASP A 101 7.84 0.69 -6.76
CA ASP A 101 6.92 0.80 -7.88
C ASP A 101 5.63 0.01 -7.62
N VAL A 102 4.49 0.65 -7.84
CA VAL A 102 3.16 0.02 -7.77
C VAL A 102 2.63 -0.16 -9.18
N VAL A 103 2.34 -1.38 -9.57
CA VAL A 103 1.91 -1.76 -10.92
C VAL A 103 0.52 -2.37 -10.88
N PHE A 104 -0.44 -1.74 -11.54
CA PHE A 104 -1.80 -2.26 -11.67
C PHE A 104 -1.97 -3.11 -12.92
N SER A 105 -2.68 -4.21 -12.79
CA SER A 105 -2.93 -5.17 -13.88
C SER A 105 -3.79 -4.56 -14.98
N ARG A 106 -3.41 -4.80 -16.23
CA ARG A 106 -4.24 -4.45 -17.40
C ARG A 106 -5.41 -5.40 -17.63
N SER A 107 -5.36 -6.58 -17.05
CA SER A 107 -6.38 -7.62 -17.22
C SER A 107 -7.51 -7.56 -16.19
N ALA A 108 -7.37 -6.75 -15.16
CA ALA A 108 -8.42 -6.50 -14.18
C ALA A 108 -9.20 -5.23 -14.55
N ALA A 109 -10.52 -5.24 -14.40
CA ALA A 109 -11.36 -4.04 -14.53
C ALA A 109 -11.39 -3.31 -13.19
N PHE A 110 -11.11 -2.01 -13.18
CA PHE A 110 -11.13 -1.16 -11.99
C PHE A 110 -12.19 -0.08 -12.09
N SER A 111 -12.88 0.18 -10.97
CA SER A 111 -13.81 1.28 -10.80
C SER A 111 -13.21 2.40 -9.97
N THR A 112 -13.40 3.65 -10.41
CA THR A 112 -13.08 4.86 -9.65
C THR A 112 -14.32 5.49 -9.02
N SER A 113 -15.49 4.87 -9.13
CA SER A 113 -16.74 5.39 -8.58
C SER A 113 -16.84 5.14 -7.09
N ASP A 114 -17.55 6.02 -6.36
CA ASP A 114 -17.86 5.80 -4.95
C ASP A 114 -18.76 4.58 -4.77
N ASP A 115 -19.75 4.42 -5.66
CA ASP A 115 -20.55 3.21 -5.81
C ASP A 115 -19.84 2.30 -6.84
N VAL A 116 -19.17 1.27 -6.34
CA VAL A 116 -18.30 0.41 -7.14
C VAL A 116 -19.14 -0.46 -8.06
N ASP A 117 -18.82 -0.46 -9.35
CA ASP A 117 -19.42 -1.39 -10.33
C ASP A 117 -19.19 -2.84 -9.88
N PRO A 118 -20.26 -3.66 -9.70
CA PRO A 118 -20.13 -5.06 -9.27
C PRO A 118 -19.26 -5.94 -10.21
N GLY A 119 -19.02 -5.49 -11.44
CA GLY A 119 -18.14 -6.16 -12.40
C GLY A 119 -16.66 -5.79 -12.27
N SER A 120 -16.34 -4.78 -11.46
CA SER A 120 -15.00 -4.20 -11.34
C SER A 120 -14.47 -4.30 -9.93
N TYR A 121 -13.15 -4.23 -9.78
CA TYR A 121 -12.49 -4.05 -8.48
C TYR A 121 -12.43 -2.56 -8.14
N ASP A 122 -12.48 -2.25 -6.86
CA ASP A 122 -12.34 -0.88 -6.38
C ASP A 122 -10.90 -0.41 -6.49
N LEU A 123 -10.66 0.64 -7.29
CA LEU A 123 -9.29 1.16 -7.48
C LEU A 123 -8.72 1.74 -6.19
N GLU A 124 -9.53 2.45 -5.37
CA GLU A 124 -9.06 3.03 -4.10
C GLU A 124 -8.70 1.94 -3.10
N ALA A 125 -9.50 0.87 -3.00
CA ALA A 125 -9.23 -0.24 -2.11
C ALA A 125 -7.93 -0.97 -2.47
N VAL A 126 -7.76 -1.33 -3.75
CA VAL A 126 -6.53 -1.98 -4.22
C VAL A 126 -5.33 -1.04 -4.07
N ALA A 127 -5.48 0.26 -4.38
CA ALA A 127 -4.40 1.23 -4.18
C ALA A 127 -4.01 1.38 -2.70
N THR A 128 -4.99 1.40 -1.78
CA THR A 128 -4.71 1.47 -0.34
C THR A 128 -3.91 0.25 0.13
N HIS A 129 -4.25 -0.95 -0.36
CA HIS A 129 -3.49 -2.17 -0.11
C HIS A 129 -2.03 -2.05 -0.62
N GLU A 130 -1.84 -1.69 -1.87
CA GLU A 130 -0.50 -1.59 -2.47
C GLU A 130 0.36 -0.49 -1.82
N ILE A 131 -0.26 0.60 -1.38
CA ILE A 131 0.44 1.64 -0.62
C ILE A 131 0.87 1.11 0.75
N GLY A 132 0.12 0.19 1.36
CA GLY A 132 0.56 -0.52 2.56
C GLY A 132 1.88 -1.27 2.32
N HIS A 133 2.02 -1.96 1.19
CA HIS A 133 3.30 -2.55 0.78
C HIS A 133 4.38 -1.50 0.52
N LEU A 134 4.02 -0.37 -0.10
CA LEU A 134 4.94 0.76 -0.29
C LEU A 134 5.47 1.30 1.05
N LEU A 135 4.71 1.20 2.13
CA LEU A 135 5.16 1.52 3.49
C LEU A 135 6.08 0.44 4.08
N GLY A 136 6.08 -0.76 3.54
CA GLY A 136 6.81 -1.92 4.06
C GLY A 136 5.97 -2.85 4.93
N LEU A 137 4.64 -2.79 4.83
CA LEU A 137 3.75 -3.77 5.44
C LEU A 137 3.69 -5.02 4.57
N GLU A 138 3.65 -6.17 5.22
CA GLU A 138 3.36 -7.46 4.60
C GLU A 138 1.85 -7.76 4.64
N HIS A 139 1.44 -8.87 4.02
CA HIS A 139 0.06 -9.31 4.08
C HIS A 139 -0.37 -9.64 5.51
N SER A 140 -1.59 -9.26 5.85
CA SER A 140 -2.23 -9.65 7.10
C SER A 140 -3.02 -10.97 6.94
N GLY A 141 -2.98 -11.80 7.96
CA GLY A 141 -3.83 -12.99 8.07
C GLY A 141 -5.28 -12.69 8.51
N LEU A 142 -5.60 -11.44 8.83
CA LEU A 142 -6.93 -11.04 9.28
C LEU A 142 -7.84 -10.73 8.09
N ALA A 143 -8.95 -11.43 7.97
CA ALA A 143 -9.86 -11.37 6.82
C ALA A 143 -10.47 -9.96 6.54
N ARG A 144 -10.43 -9.06 7.52
CA ARG A 144 -10.95 -7.69 7.38
C ARG A 144 -9.85 -6.62 7.30
N ALA A 145 -8.58 -7.03 7.32
CA ALA A 145 -7.48 -6.11 7.14
C ALA A 145 -7.44 -5.58 5.70
N THR A 146 -6.99 -4.34 5.52
CA THR A 146 -6.69 -3.83 4.18
C THR A 146 -5.56 -4.63 3.55
N MET A 147 -4.60 -5.08 4.37
CA MET A 147 -3.48 -5.90 3.90
C MET A 147 -3.80 -7.39 3.74
N VAL A 148 -5.08 -7.83 3.76
CA VAL A 148 -5.43 -9.20 3.36
C VAL A 148 -5.19 -9.35 1.84
N PRO A 149 -4.59 -10.48 1.36
CA PRO A 149 -4.17 -10.60 -0.04
C PRO A 149 -5.29 -10.86 -1.05
N PHE A 150 -6.54 -10.69 -0.63
CA PHE A 150 -7.72 -10.98 -1.45
C PHE A 150 -8.74 -9.84 -1.34
N THR A 151 -9.40 -9.54 -2.44
CA THR A 151 -10.56 -8.65 -2.49
C THR A 151 -11.54 -9.15 -3.53
N ASP A 152 -12.82 -8.84 -3.33
CA ASP A 152 -13.88 -9.17 -4.26
C ASP A 152 -14.25 -7.98 -5.16
N ARG A 153 -14.96 -8.27 -6.24
CA ARG A 153 -15.51 -7.22 -7.11
C ARG A 153 -16.66 -6.51 -6.40
N GLY A 154 -16.78 -5.21 -6.63
CA GLY A 154 -17.83 -4.39 -6.01
C GLY A 154 -17.58 -4.03 -4.54
N GLU A 155 -16.43 -4.43 -3.95
CA GLU A 155 -16.16 -4.28 -2.52
C GLU A 155 -15.23 -3.09 -2.20
N PRO A 156 -15.76 -2.03 -1.53
CA PRO A 156 -14.96 -0.86 -1.17
C PRO A 156 -14.34 -0.94 0.24
N GLN A 157 -14.51 -2.04 0.98
CA GLN A 157 -14.18 -2.10 2.42
C GLN A 157 -12.69 -1.83 2.70
N GLN A 158 -11.80 -2.25 1.80
CA GLN A 158 -10.35 -2.06 1.96
C GLN A 158 -9.86 -0.64 1.63
N ARG A 159 -10.75 0.31 1.33
CA ARG A 159 -10.38 1.74 1.20
C ARG A 159 -9.82 2.34 2.49
N THR A 160 -10.16 1.76 3.65
CA THR A 160 -9.76 2.30 4.94
C THR A 160 -8.92 1.29 5.69
N PRO A 161 -7.66 1.62 6.06
CA PRO A 161 -6.82 0.74 6.85
C PRO A 161 -7.52 0.27 8.13
N SER A 162 -7.54 -1.04 8.37
CA SER A 162 -8.09 -1.64 9.59
C SER A 162 -7.21 -1.33 10.80
N GLU A 163 -7.63 -1.74 11.97
CA GLU A 163 -6.84 -1.52 13.19
C GLU A 163 -5.47 -2.21 13.12
N ASP A 164 -5.41 -3.42 12.59
CA ASP A 164 -4.17 -4.18 12.36
C ASP A 164 -3.19 -3.41 11.47
N ASP A 165 -3.67 -2.94 10.33
CA ASP A 165 -2.88 -2.17 9.37
C ASP A 165 -2.37 -0.85 9.97
N ARG A 166 -3.23 -0.17 10.73
CA ARG A 166 -2.91 1.10 11.41
C ARG A 166 -1.82 0.92 12.46
N ILE A 167 -1.92 -0.15 13.27
CA ILE A 167 -0.90 -0.50 14.27
C ILE A 167 0.42 -0.80 13.55
N GLY A 168 0.40 -1.59 12.48
CA GLY A 168 1.58 -1.91 11.68
C GLY A 168 2.26 -0.66 11.14
N ALA A 169 1.50 0.25 10.52
CA ALA A 169 2.03 1.52 10.02
C ALA A 169 2.59 2.42 11.12
N SER A 170 1.92 2.47 12.29
CA SER A 170 2.37 3.27 13.43
C SER A 170 3.64 2.69 14.08
N LEU A 171 3.83 1.38 14.07
CA LEU A 171 5.07 0.75 14.52
C LEU A 171 6.24 1.02 13.57
N LEU A 172 5.99 1.09 12.28
CA LEU A 172 7.02 1.42 11.28
C LEU A 172 7.41 2.91 11.31
N TYR A 173 6.41 3.78 11.49
CA TYR A 173 6.53 5.23 11.42
C TYR A 173 5.80 5.92 12.59
N PRO A 174 6.26 5.68 13.84
CA PRO A 174 5.55 6.21 15.01
C PRO A 174 5.55 7.75 15.02
N ASP A 175 4.44 8.34 15.38
CA ASP A 175 4.42 9.73 15.81
C ASP A 175 5.01 9.88 17.23
N ALA A 176 5.22 11.11 17.68
CA ALA A 176 5.84 11.36 18.99
C ALA A 176 5.01 10.82 20.17
N GLY A 177 3.68 10.71 20.01
CA GLY A 177 2.77 10.25 21.06
C GLY A 177 2.58 8.73 21.10
N PHE A 178 2.76 8.06 19.97
CA PHE A 178 2.45 6.64 19.84
C PHE A 178 3.26 5.76 20.80
N LEU A 179 4.59 5.89 20.76
CA LEU A 179 5.47 5.08 21.62
C LEU A 179 5.32 5.38 23.10
N ALA A 180 4.96 6.63 23.45
CA ALA A 180 4.71 7.01 24.84
C ALA A 180 3.38 6.44 25.38
N GLY A 181 2.42 6.15 24.50
CA GLY A 181 1.09 5.60 24.82
C GLY A 181 1.01 4.07 24.70
N THR A 182 2.07 3.39 24.27
CA THR A 182 2.08 1.94 24.06
C THR A 182 2.99 1.22 25.05
N GLY A 183 2.69 -0.07 25.26
CA GLY A 183 3.50 -0.99 26.04
C GLY A 183 3.82 -2.24 25.23
N SER A 184 4.73 -3.08 25.78
CA SER A 184 5.04 -4.38 25.19
C SER A 184 4.58 -5.50 26.11
N VAL A 185 4.08 -6.59 25.53
CA VAL A 185 3.82 -7.85 26.20
C VAL A 185 4.78 -8.88 25.63
N ALA A 186 5.50 -9.57 26.49
CA ALA A 186 6.41 -10.64 26.10
C ALA A 186 6.04 -11.94 26.81
N GLY A 187 6.10 -13.04 26.09
CA GLY A 187 5.77 -14.35 26.63
C GLY A 187 6.18 -15.48 25.69
N SER A 188 5.89 -16.73 26.08
CA SER A 188 6.11 -17.90 25.25
C SER A 188 4.76 -18.57 24.98
N ILE A 189 4.49 -18.88 23.72
CA ILE A 189 3.34 -19.67 23.34
C ILE A 189 3.76 -21.12 23.23
N THR A 190 3.06 -22.00 23.95
CA THR A 190 3.36 -23.43 23.94
C THR A 190 2.10 -24.25 23.69
N VAL A 191 2.27 -25.40 23.03
CA VAL A 191 1.25 -26.46 22.94
C VAL A 191 1.82 -27.68 23.65
N ALA A 192 1.13 -28.13 24.68
CA ALA A 192 1.60 -29.24 25.54
C ALA A 192 3.04 -29.03 26.08
N GLY A 193 3.39 -27.80 26.45
CA GLY A 193 4.70 -27.44 26.97
C GLY A 193 5.81 -27.26 25.92
N VAL A 194 5.54 -27.48 24.64
CA VAL A 194 6.49 -27.28 23.54
C VAL A 194 6.28 -25.90 22.92
N PRO A 195 7.33 -25.06 22.77
CA PRO A 195 7.21 -23.79 22.12
C PRO A 195 6.69 -23.89 20.69
N VAL A 196 5.75 -23.02 20.33
CA VAL A 196 5.22 -22.90 18.96
C VAL A 196 5.94 -21.77 18.25
N TYR A 197 6.62 -22.09 17.16
CA TYR A 197 7.28 -21.10 16.31
C TYR A 197 6.27 -20.49 15.34
N LEU A 198 6.35 -19.17 15.14
CA LEU A 198 5.43 -18.41 14.27
C LEU A 198 3.95 -18.51 14.68
N ALA A 199 3.65 -18.65 15.97
CA ALA A 199 2.28 -18.51 16.44
C ALA A 199 1.78 -17.08 16.19
N GLN A 200 0.66 -16.96 15.48
CA GLN A 200 -0.03 -15.68 15.31
C GLN A 200 -0.92 -15.45 16.54
N VAL A 201 -0.80 -14.28 17.17
CA VAL A 201 -1.50 -13.90 18.42
C VAL A 201 -2.39 -12.70 18.15
#